data_2e14701d9144e9e7899a0f2d5c23c1da
#
_entry.id   2e14701d9144e9e7899a0f2d5c23c1da
#
_cell.length_a   1.000
_cell.length_b   1.000
_cell.length_c   1.000
_cell.angle_alpha   90.00
_cell.angle_beta   90.00
_cell.angle_gamma   90.00
#
_symmetry.space_group_name_H-M   'P 1'
#
loop_
_entity.id
_entity.type
_entity.pdbx_description
1 polymer ?
#
loop_
_entity_poly.entity_id
_entity_poly.type
_entity_poly.pdbx_seq_one_letter_code
_entity_poly.pdbx_strand_id
1 'polypeptide(L)'
;DLSGKVAAIFGLGDQKKYPDEFVDAIGIIHDALVAAGARVVGRWPIAGYEFAASQASDGEHFLGLALDQINQPVLTEERIGTWLAQIRPELLP
;
A
#
# COMPACT_ATOMS: atom_id res chain seq x y z
N ASP A 1 3.84 -0.80 21.88
CA ASP A 1 3.27 0.52 21.66
C ASP A 1 4.09 1.30 20.64
N LEU A 2 3.43 1.76 19.58
CA LEU A 2 4.06 2.51 18.50
C LEU A 2 3.64 3.98 18.49
N SER A 3 3.13 4.49 19.61
CA SER A 3 2.72 5.88 19.72
C SER A 3 3.85 6.83 19.31
N GLY A 4 3.54 7.81 18.47
CA GLY A 4 4.52 8.75 17.96
C GLY A 4 5.36 8.24 16.78
N LYS A 5 5.17 7.00 16.37
CA LYS A 5 5.85 6.45 15.20
C LYS A 5 5.06 6.68 13.93
N VAL A 6 5.78 6.89 12.83
CA VAL A 6 5.19 7.01 11.50
C VAL A 6 5.65 5.81 10.67
N ALA A 7 4.72 5.18 9.99
CA ALA A 7 4.98 3.99 9.20
C ALA A 7 4.38 4.10 7.81
N ALA A 8 4.99 3.43 6.85
CA ALA A 8 4.46 3.28 5.51
C ALA A 8 4.61 1.81 5.11
N ILE A 9 3.68 1.32 4.30
CA ILE A 9 3.56 -0.09 3.98
C ILE A 9 3.59 -0.26 2.46
N PHE A 10 4.29 -1.28 1.99
CA PHE A 10 4.14 -1.72 0.60
C PHE A 10 3.91 -3.22 0.59
N GLY A 11 3.33 -3.72 -0.48
CA GLY A 11 3.08 -5.15 -0.62
C GLY A 11 3.02 -5.57 -2.06
N LEU A 12 3.28 -6.85 -2.29
CA LEU A 12 3.25 -7.46 -3.61
C LEU A 12 1.96 -8.27 -3.77
N GLY A 13 1.41 -8.25 -4.98
CA GLY A 13 0.22 -9.02 -5.30
C GLY A 13 0.14 -9.37 -6.77
N ASP A 14 -0.82 -10.22 -7.10
CA ASP A 14 -1.12 -10.65 -8.46
C ASP A 14 -2.61 -10.41 -8.70
N GLN A 15 -2.93 -9.31 -9.37
CA GLN A 15 -4.32 -8.88 -9.52
C GLN A 15 -5.13 -9.79 -10.44
N LYS A 16 -4.49 -10.58 -11.29
CA LYS A 16 -5.20 -11.53 -12.17
C LYS A 16 -5.42 -12.88 -11.50
N LYS A 17 -4.45 -13.36 -10.72
CA LYS A 17 -4.55 -14.65 -10.04
C LYS A 17 -5.37 -14.54 -8.75
N TYR A 18 -5.26 -13.41 -8.06
CA TYR A 18 -5.93 -13.19 -6.77
C TYR A 18 -6.71 -11.88 -6.79
N PRO A 19 -7.73 -11.76 -7.69
CA PRO A 19 -8.47 -10.51 -7.83
C PRO A 19 -9.38 -10.16 -6.64
N ASP A 20 -9.75 -11.14 -5.82
CA ASP A 20 -10.67 -10.93 -4.69
C ASP A 20 -9.94 -10.64 -3.38
N GLU A 21 -8.62 -10.76 -3.37
CA GLU A 21 -7.80 -10.56 -2.17
C GLU A 21 -6.49 -9.86 -2.52
N PHE A 22 -6.56 -8.97 -3.51
CA PHE A 22 -5.36 -8.27 -3.99
C PHE A 22 -4.74 -7.43 -2.88
N VAL A 23 -3.47 -7.72 -2.58
CA VAL A 23 -2.64 -7.07 -1.55
C VAL A 23 -3.31 -6.92 -0.18
N ASP A 24 -4.15 -7.87 0.19
CA ASP A 24 -4.86 -7.85 1.48
C ASP A 24 -3.92 -7.68 2.68
N ALA A 25 -2.71 -8.21 2.59
CA ALA A 25 -1.72 -8.09 3.67
C ALA A 25 -1.43 -6.64 4.04
N ILE A 26 -1.48 -5.70 3.08
CA ILE A 26 -1.31 -4.28 3.37
C ILE A 26 -2.38 -3.81 4.35
N GLY A 27 -3.64 -4.20 4.12
CA GLY A 27 -4.74 -3.83 5.00
C GLY A 27 -4.61 -4.44 6.39
N ILE A 28 -4.21 -5.69 6.46
CA ILE A 28 -4.02 -6.40 7.72
C ILE A 28 -2.91 -5.74 8.54
N ILE A 29 -1.79 -5.44 7.91
CA ILE A 29 -0.65 -4.78 8.58
C ILE A 29 -1.03 -3.36 9.00
N HIS A 30 -1.74 -2.63 8.14
CA HIS A 30 -2.23 -1.28 8.44
C HIS A 30 -3.04 -1.28 9.74
N ASP A 31 -4.01 -2.18 9.84
CA ASP A 31 -4.88 -2.23 11.01
C ASP A 31 -4.10 -2.58 12.28
N ALA A 32 -3.13 -3.47 12.18
CA ALA A 32 -2.27 -3.82 13.32
C ALA A 32 -1.42 -2.63 13.77
N LEU A 33 -0.84 -1.88 12.82
CA LEU A 33 -0.02 -0.71 13.14
C LEU A 33 -0.85 0.40 13.78
N VAL A 34 -2.04 0.67 13.25
CA VAL A 34 -2.95 1.68 13.80
C VAL A 34 -3.37 1.28 15.22
N ALA A 35 -3.72 0.01 15.42
CA ALA A 35 -4.09 -0.49 16.75
C ALA A 35 -2.94 -0.36 17.76
N ALA A 36 -1.71 -0.42 17.29
CA ALA A 36 -0.52 -0.24 18.15
C ALA A 36 -0.15 1.24 18.36
N GLY A 37 -0.87 2.18 17.73
CA GLY A 37 -0.68 3.61 17.94
C GLY A 37 0.11 4.34 16.87
N ALA A 38 0.55 3.66 15.82
CA ALA A 38 1.31 4.28 14.73
C ALA A 38 0.42 5.15 13.84
N ARG A 39 1.03 6.18 13.25
CA ARG A 39 0.42 6.92 12.15
C ARG A 39 0.91 6.33 10.84
N VAL A 40 0.01 5.80 10.03
CA VAL A 40 0.35 5.18 8.75
C VAL A 40 0.16 6.19 7.63
N VAL A 41 1.18 6.36 6.80
CA VAL A 41 1.21 7.27 5.66
C VAL A 41 1.43 6.47 4.37
N GLY A 42 1.34 7.14 3.22
CA GLY A 42 1.68 6.51 1.95
C GLY A 42 0.51 5.83 1.27
N ARG A 43 -0.69 6.39 1.34
CA ARG A 43 -1.82 5.90 0.55
C ARG A 43 -1.50 6.02 -0.93
N TRP A 44 -2.01 5.07 -1.71
CA TRP A 44 -1.72 4.99 -3.13
C TRP A 44 -3.01 4.81 -3.93
N PRO A 45 -3.23 5.58 -5.00
CA PRO A 45 -4.47 5.49 -5.79
C PRO A 45 -4.69 4.10 -6.38
N ILE A 46 -5.94 3.66 -6.43
CA ILE A 46 -6.30 2.38 -7.05
C ILE A 46 -6.34 2.46 -8.57
N ALA A 47 -6.29 3.66 -9.16
CA ALA A 47 -6.28 3.83 -10.61
C ALA A 47 -5.10 3.09 -11.24
N GLY A 48 -5.34 2.39 -12.34
CA GLY A 48 -4.30 1.62 -13.02
C GLY A 48 -4.20 0.17 -12.58
N TYR A 49 -5.06 -0.27 -11.65
CA TYR A 49 -5.13 -1.67 -11.21
C TYR A 49 -6.48 -2.26 -11.57
N GLU A 50 -6.49 -3.57 -11.84
CA GLU A 50 -7.71 -4.32 -12.12
C GLU A 50 -7.84 -5.46 -11.10
N PHE A 51 -8.73 -5.28 -10.14
CA PHE A 51 -9.01 -6.28 -9.10
C PHE A 51 -10.47 -6.17 -8.69
N ALA A 52 -11.02 -7.22 -8.08
CA ALA A 52 -12.41 -7.23 -7.64
C ALA A 52 -12.57 -6.73 -6.21
N ALA A 53 -11.68 -7.12 -5.32
CA ALA A 53 -11.75 -6.72 -3.91
C ALA A 53 -10.37 -6.71 -3.27
N SER A 54 -10.20 -5.84 -2.27
CA SER A 54 -8.95 -5.77 -1.48
C SER A 54 -9.25 -5.23 -0.09
N GLN A 55 -8.75 -5.91 0.93
CA GLN A 55 -8.79 -5.40 2.31
C GLN A 55 -7.89 -4.19 2.50
N ALA A 56 -7.01 -3.92 1.54
CA ALA A 56 -6.12 -2.77 1.57
C ALA A 56 -6.73 -1.52 0.92
N SER A 57 -7.93 -1.63 0.33
CA SER A 57 -8.56 -0.51 -0.38
C SER A 57 -9.66 0.14 0.47
N ASP A 58 -9.70 1.47 0.47
CA ASP A 58 -10.80 2.23 1.05
C ASP A 58 -11.83 2.68 -0.01
N GLY A 59 -11.69 2.18 -1.25
CA GLY A 59 -12.56 2.52 -2.38
C GLY A 59 -11.91 3.48 -3.38
N GLU A 60 -10.96 4.27 -2.96
CA GLU A 60 -10.24 5.23 -3.83
C GLU A 60 -8.74 5.03 -3.77
N HIS A 61 -8.23 4.57 -2.64
CA HIS A 61 -6.80 4.39 -2.40
C HIS A 61 -6.53 3.05 -1.75
N PHE A 62 -5.34 2.51 -1.99
CA PHE A 62 -4.76 1.50 -1.13
C PHE A 62 -4.16 2.17 0.10
N LEU A 63 -4.14 1.46 1.21
CA LEU A 63 -3.56 1.93 2.48
C LEU A 63 -2.03 1.86 2.50
N GLY A 64 -1.44 1.48 1.38
CA GLY A 64 -0.01 1.42 1.15
C GLY A 64 0.27 1.27 -0.34
N LEU A 65 1.52 1.11 -0.72
CA LEU A 65 1.89 0.93 -2.12
C LEU A 65 1.67 -0.51 -2.56
N ALA A 66 0.75 -0.71 -3.50
CA ALA A 66 0.50 -2.02 -4.11
C ALA A 66 1.38 -2.19 -5.35
N LEU A 67 2.16 -3.28 -5.38
CA LEU A 67 3.03 -3.61 -6.50
C LEU A 67 2.61 -4.95 -7.09
N ASP A 68 2.49 -5.01 -8.41
CA ASP A 68 2.17 -6.23 -9.14
C ASP A 68 3.31 -6.55 -10.11
N GLN A 69 4.28 -7.29 -9.62
CA GLN A 69 5.47 -7.64 -10.39
C GLN A 69 5.18 -8.71 -11.46
N ILE A 70 4.04 -9.40 -11.33
CA ILE A 70 3.64 -10.46 -12.27
C ILE A 70 2.97 -9.85 -13.51
N ASN A 71 2.00 -8.95 -13.30
CA ASN A 71 1.19 -8.40 -14.39
C ASN A 71 1.67 -7.02 -14.85
N GLN A 72 2.32 -6.26 -13.98
CA GLN A 72 2.74 -4.89 -14.26
C GLN A 72 4.21 -4.63 -13.85
N PRO A 73 5.15 -5.52 -14.25
CA PRO A 73 6.54 -5.37 -13.80
C PRO A 73 7.19 -4.08 -14.28
N VAL A 74 6.77 -3.55 -15.44
CA VAL A 74 7.34 -2.31 -15.99
C VAL A 74 6.97 -1.08 -15.18
N LEU A 75 5.91 -1.15 -14.35
CA LEU A 75 5.45 -0.03 -13.53
C LEU A 75 6.05 -0.01 -12.12
N THR A 76 6.68 -1.09 -11.70
CA THR A 76 7.15 -1.25 -10.31
C THR A 76 8.14 -0.17 -9.92
N GLU A 77 9.17 0.04 -10.71
CA GLU A 77 10.22 1.01 -10.39
C GLU A 77 9.68 2.44 -10.33
N GLU A 78 8.84 2.81 -11.29
CA GLU A 78 8.21 4.12 -11.32
C GLU A 78 7.32 4.34 -10.11
N ARG A 79 6.51 3.33 -9.76
CA ARG A 79 5.62 3.41 -8.60
C ARG A 79 6.39 3.57 -7.31
N ILE A 80 7.47 2.82 -7.14
CA ILE A 80 8.33 2.94 -5.95
C ILE A 80 8.92 4.34 -5.86
N GLY A 81 9.47 4.86 -6.97
CA GLY A 81 10.08 6.19 -6.99
C GLY A 81 9.11 7.30 -6.63
N THR A 82 7.92 7.26 -7.24
CA THR A 82 6.88 8.25 -6.97
C THR A 82 6.40 8.18 -5.52
N TRP A 83 6.19 6.97 -5.02
CA TRP A 83 5.72 6.75 -3.65
C TRP A 83 6.76 7.20 -2.61
N LEU A 84 8.03 6.89 -2.84
CA LEU A 84 9.10 7.34 -1.94
C LEU A 84 9.17 8.86 -1.87
N ALA A 85 9.02 9.54 -3.00
CA ALA A 85 8.97 11.01 -3.01
C ALA A 85 7.76 11.54 -2.22
N GLN A 86 6.62 10.84 -2.30
CA GLN A 86 5.41 11.20 -1.58
C GLN A 86 5.56 11.07 -0.07
N ILE A 87 6.14 9.98 0.41
CA ILE A 87 6.20 9.69 1.84
C ILE A 87 7.41 10.33 2.54
N ARG A 88 8.45 10.69 1.80
CA ARG A 88 9.69 11.22 2.39
C ARG A 88 9.46 12.39 3.35
N PRO A 89 8.67 13.42 3.00
CA PRO A 89 8.44 14.54 3.93
C PRO A 89 7.75 14.14 5.23
N GLU A 90 7.01 13.04 5.22
CA GLU A 90 6.27 12.58 6.39
C GLU A 90 7.10 11.65 7.28
N LEU A 91 8.12 11.00 6.72
CA LEU A 91 9.01 10.12 7.46
C LEU A 91 10.22 10.83 8.04
N LEU A 92 10.66 11.92 7.41
CA LEU A 92 11.81 12.68 7.86
C LEU A 92 11.35 13.87 8.71
N PRO A 93 12.05 14.14 9.83
CA PRO A 93 11.72 15.28 10.69
C PRO A 93 11.99 16.61 10.00
#